data_041e152171a97e4a70fcbe0048f0c3d5
#
_entry.id   041e152171a97e4a70fcbe0048f0c3d5
#
_cell.length_a   1.000
_cell.length_b   1.000
_cell.length_c   1.000
_cell.angle_alpha   90.00
_cell.angle_beta   90.00
_cell.angle_gamma   90.00
#
_symmetry.space_group_name_H-M   'P 1'
#
loop_
_entity.id
_entity.type
_entity.pdbx_description
1 polymer ?
#
loop_
_entity_poly.entity_id
_entity_poly.type
_entity_poly.pdbx_seq_one_letter_code
_entity_poly.pdbx_strand_id
1 'polypeptide(L)'
;GVATDGDVALCHRFAGSATHSLGSVSGGVSHELQDDYLKRHHVDNKTDCSQCWARPLCAGGCYHEANTRYGSTEQANLHYCDWIRRWTNTCLEVYGALAEKRPEFLAQFDA
;
A
#
# COMPACT_ATOMS: atom_id res chain seq x y z
N GLY A 1 -6.35 -2.42 11.09
CA GLY A 1 -7.67 -2.99 11.40
C GLY A 1 -7.71 -3.53 12.82
N VAL A 2 -8.89 -3.58 13.41
CA VAL A 2 -9.11 -4.17 14.74
C VAL A 2 -10.04 -5.36 14.59
N ALA A 3 -9.63 -6.51 15.13
CA ALA A 3 -10.43 -7.73 15.15
C ALA A 3 -11.41 -7.75 16.35
N THR A 4 -12.37 -8.66 16.33
CA THR A 4 -13.41 -8.74 17.36
C THR A 4 -12.89 -9.11 18.77
N ASP A 5 -11.72 -9.73 18.85
CA ASP A 5 -11.01 -10.03 20.09
C ASP A 5 -10.14 -8.89 20.59
N GLY A 6 -10.11 -7.78 19.87
CA GLY A 6 -9.31 -6.58 20.18
C GLY A 6 -7.88 -6.62 19.64
N ASP A 7 -7.50 -7.62 18.84
CA ASP A 7 -6.22 -7.64 18.14
C ASP A 7 -6.13 -6.50 17.11
N VAL A 8 -4.97 -5.88 17.01
CA VAL A 8 -4.70 -4.78 16.06
C VAL A 8 -3.77 -5.27 14.96
N ALA A 9 -4.27 -5.30 13.74
CA ALA A 9 -3.52 -5.69 12.56
C ALA A 9 -3.25 -4.50 11.63
N LEU A 10 -2.25 -4.63 10.75
CA LEU A 10 -1.87 -3.63 9.76
C LEU A 10 -3.04 -3.10 8.94
N CYS A 11 -3.91 -3.97 8.46
CA CYS A 11 -5.12 -3.59 7.74
C CYS A 11 -6.26 -4.57 8.06
N HIS A 12 -7.49 -4.20 7.66
CA HIS A 12 -8.68 -5.02 7.90
C HIS A 12 -8.59 -6.45 7.32
N ARG A 13 -7.83 -6.67 6.26
CA ARG A 13 -7.66 -7.98 5.64
C ARG A 13 -6.79 -8.94 6.46
N PHE A 14 -6.01 -8.41 7.39
CA PHE A 14 -5.21 -9.19 8.35
C PHE A 14 -5.86 -9.31 9.73
N ALA A 15 -7.04 -8.72 9.94
CA ALA A 15 -7.75 -8.82 11.21
C ALA A 15 -8.02 -10.29 11.56
N GLY A 16 -7.62 -10.70 12.78
CA GLY A 16 -7.69 -12.08 13.25
C GLY A 16 -6.52 -12.98 12.82
N SER A 17 -5.50 -12.43 12.16
CA SER A 17 -4.28 -13.17 11.80
C SER A 17 -3.24 -13.07 12.90
N ALA A 18 -3.00 -14.15 13.63
CA ALA A 18 -2.02 -14.18 14.72
C ALA A 18 -0.59 -13.82 14.28
N THR A 19 -0.25 -14.01 13.00
CA THR A 19 1.09 -13.74 12.47
C THR A 19 1.29 -12.30 11.99
N HIS A 20 0.21 -11.51 11.96
CA HIS A 20 0.23 -10.12 11.46
C HIS A 20 -0.33 -9.12 12.50
N SER A 21 -0.33 -9.54 13.76
CA SER A 21 -0.69 -8.67 14.88
C SER A 21 0.38 -7.60 15.11
N LEU A 22 -0.06 -6.38 15.38
CA LEU A 22 0.78 -5.25 15.78
C LEU A 22 0.55 -4.86 17.25
N GLY A 23 -0.34 -5.55 17.95
CA GLY A 23 -0.70 -5.25 19.31
C GLY A 23 -2.18 -5.46 19.60
N SER A 24 -2.72 -4.78 20.61
CA SER A 24 -4.12 -4.90 21.00
C SER A 24 -4.72 -3.56 21.43
N VAL A 25 -6.06 -3.50 21.45
CA VAL A 25 -6.80 -2.30 21.92
C VAL A 25 -6.45 -1.98 23.38
N SER A 26 -6.21 -2.99 24.20
CA SER A 26 -5.88 -2.84 25.62
C SER A 26 -4.39 -2.58 25.89
N GLY A 27 -3.51 -3.17 25.08
CA GLY A 27 -2.05 -3.07 25.25
C GLY A 27 -1.38 -1.98 24.38
N GLY A 28 -2.14 -1.42 23.45
CA GLY A 28 -1.60 -0.48 22.44
C GLY A 28 -0.90 -1.18 21.27
N VAL A 29 -0.41 -0.37 20.35
CA VAL A 29 0.37 -0.84 19.20
C VAL A 29 1.85 -0.91 19.57
N SER A 30 2.50 -2.02 19.23
CA SER A 30 3.94 -2.17 19.38
C SER A 30 4.67 -1.31 18.33
N HIS A 31 5.36 -0.27 18.78
CA HIS A 31 6.18 0.57 17.90
C HIS A 31 7.33 -0.21 17.28
N GLU A 32 7.91 -1.17 18.00
CA GLU A 32 8.98 -2.02 17.47
C GLU A 32 8.50 -2.87 16.28
N LEU A 33 7.35 -3.53 16.41
CA LEU A 33 6.75 -4.31 15.32
C LEU A 33 6.33 -3.42 14.16
N GLN A 34 5.82 -2.22 14.44
CA GLN A 34 5.44 -1.24 13.43
C GLN A 34 6.66 -0.76 12.63
N ASP A 35 7.73 -0.39 13.30
CA ASP A 35 8.97 0.09 12.68
C ASP A 35 9.65 -1.01 11.85
N ASP A 36 9.73 -2.23 12.38
CA ASP A 36 10.24 -3.38 11.65
C ASP A 36 9.41 -3.65 10.39
N TYR A 37 8.07 -3.60 10.53
CA TYR A 37 7.18 -3.77 9.39
C TYR A 37 7.42 -2.71 8.31
N LEU A 38 7.47 -1.41 8.70
CA LEU A 38 7.68 -0.31 7.76
C LEU A 38 9.02 -0.43 7.03
N LYS A 39 10.09 -0.83 7.73
CA LYS A 39 11.41 -1.04 7.13
C LYS A 39 11.39 -2.17 6.11
N ARG A 40 10.86 -3.34 6.48
CA ARG A 40 10.84 -4.52 5.59
C ARG A 40 9.96 -4.31 4.36
N HIS A 41 8.87 -3.55 4.50
CA HIS A 41 7.89 -3.36 3.42
C HIS A 41 8.08 -2.08 2.62
N HIS A 42 9.13 -1.31 2.90
CA HIS A 42 9.41 -0.12 2.10
C HIS A 42 9.54 -0.49 0.62
N VAL A 43 8.93 0.30 -0.25
CA VAL A 43 8.83 -0.01 -1.68
C VAL A 43 10.20 -0.17 -2.35
N ASP A 44 11.21 0.53 -1.87
CA ASP A 44 12.57 0.44 -2.40
C ASP A 44 13.29 -0.88 -2.02
N ASN A 45 12.80 -1.57 -0.98
CA ASN A 45 13.32 -2.88 -0.57
C ASN A 45 12.71 -4.03 -1.39
N LYS A 46 11.70 -3.75 -2.19
CA LYS A 46 11.09 -4.74 -3.10
C LYS A 46 11.82 -4.70 -4.44
N THR A 47 12.52 -5.78 -4.77
CA THR A 47 13.39 -5.87 -5.96
C THR A 47 12.73 -5.37 -7.24
N ASP A 48 11.52 -5.86 -7.53
CA ASP A 48 10.79 -5.49 -8.75
C ASP A 48 10.28 -4.05 -8.73
N CYS A 49 10.05 -3.48 -7.54
CA CYS A 49 9.55 -2.13 -7.38
C CYS A 49 10.64 -1.07 -7.43
N SER A 50 11.87 -1.40 -7.00
CA SER A 50 12.99 -0.46 -6.91
C SER A 50 13.32 0.23 -8.23
N GLN A 51 13.07 -0.44 -9.36
CA GLN A 51 13.28 0.09 -10.72
C GLN A 51 11.98 0.51 -11.42
N CYS A 52 10.83 0.46 -10.71
CA CYS A 52 9.54 0.76 -11.32
C CYS A 52 9.22 2.25 -11.26
N TRP A 53 8.90 2.86 -12.41
CA TRP A 53 8.50 4.26 -12.50
C TRP A 53 7.21 4.58 -11.71
N ALA A 54 6.28 3.62 -11.60
CA ALA A 54 5.01 3.80 -10.90
C ALA A 54 5.11 3.62 -9.38
N ARG A 55 6.29 3.28 -8.82
CA ARG A 55 6.45 2.97 -7.39
C ARG A 55 5.98 4.07 -6.43
N PRO A 56 6.17 5.37 -6.71
CA PRO A 56 5.73 6.43 -5.79
C PRO A 56 4.22 6.48 -5.60
N LEU A 57 3.46 6.04 -6.61
CA LEU A 57 2.00 6.04 -6.61
C LEU A 57 1.42 4.68 -6.23
N CYS A 58 2.10 3.58 -6.58
CA CYS A 58 1.65 2.21 -6.33
C CYS A 58 2.08 1.67 -4.96
N ALA A 59 3.25 2.08 -4.45
CA ALA A 59 3.85 1.61 -3.19
C ALA A 59 3.99 0.08 -3.07
N GLY A 60 4.09 -0.64 -4.20
CA GLY A 60 4.29 -2.10 -4.20
C GLY A 60 3.03 -2.93 -4.12
N GLY A 61 1.85 -2.30 -4.12
CA GLY A 61 0.55 -2.98 -4.15
C GLY A 61 0.08 -3.50 -2.79
N CYS A 62 -0.95 -4.34 -2.80
CA CYS A 62 -1.60 -4.84 -1.59
C CYS A 62 -0.77 -5.95 -0.92
N TYR A 63 -0.36 -5.75 0.32
CA TYR A 63 0.40 -6.72 1.12
C TYR A 63 -0.35 -8.03 1.36
N HIS A 64 -1.66 -7.97 1.57
CA HIS A 64 -2.47 -9.16 1.76
C HIS A 64 -2.54 -10.00 0.49
N GLU A 65 -2.71 -9.38 -0.69
CA GLU A 65 -2.69 -10.11 -1.96
C GLU A 65 -1.32 -10.78 -2.20
N ALA A 66 -0.23 -10.06 -1.89
CA ALA A 66 1.10 -10.64 -1.98
C ALA A 66 1.25 -11.85 -1.06
N ASN A 67 0.82 -11.73 0.19
CA ASN A 67 0.85 -12.83 1.16
C ASN A 67 0.01 -14.03 0.70
N THR A 68 -1.20 -13.79 0.20
CA THR A 68 -2.11 -14.85 -0.24
C THR A 68 -1.56 -15.61 -1.45
N ARG A 69 -0.88 -14.90 -2.37
CA ARG A 69 -0.38 -15.49 -3.62
C ARG A 69 1.02 -16.07 -3.50
N TYR A 70 1.88 -15.43 -2.72
CA TYR A 70 3.31 -15.74 -2.69
C TYR A 70 3.80 -16.20 -1.31
N GLY A 71 2.93 -16.19 -0.30
CA GLY A 71 3.29 -16.54 1.08
C GLY A 71 4.14 -15.48 1.79
N SER A 72 4.28 -14.29 1.22
CA SER A 72 5.09 -13.20 1.80
C SER A 72 4.47 -11.84 1.54
N THR A 73 4.39 -11.03 2.59
CA THR A 73 3.96 -9.63 2.51
C THR A 73 5.01 -8.69 1.91
N GLU A 74 6.27 -9.15 1.85
CA GLU A 74 7.41 -8.36 1.40
C GLU A 74 7.58 -8.35 -0.12
N GLN A 75 6.96 -9.30 -0.81
CA GLN A 75 7.01 -9.37 -2.27
C GLN A 75 6.13 -8.31 -2.93
N ALA A 76 6.53 -7.88 -4.13
CA ALA A 76 5.69 -7.08 -5.00
C ALA A 76 4.50 -7.91 -5.49
N ASN A 77 3.37 -7.26 -5.70
CA ASN A 77 2.17 -7.91 -6.20
C ASN A 77 2.18 -8.00 -7.74
N LEU A 78 3.08 -8.83 -8.27
CA LEU A 78 3.48 -8.83 -9.69
C LEU A 78 2.32 -8.97 -10.68
N HIS A 79 1.30 -9.75 -10.36
CA HIS A 79 0.15 -9.94 -11.26
C HIS A 79 -0.69 -8.67 -11.48
N TYR A 80 -0.51 -7.65 -10.62
CA TYR A 80 -1.16 -6.35 -10.79
C TYR A 80 -0.30 -5.32 -11.53
N CYS A 81 1.00 -5.59 -11.71
CA CYS A 81 1.95 -4.57 -12.18
C CYS A 81 1.56 -3.94 -13.50
N ASP A 82 1.14 -4.73 -14.49
CA ASP A 82 0.77 -4.21 -15.82
C ASP A 82 -0.50 -3.39 -15.76
N TRP A 83 -1.49 -3.85 -14.98
CA TRP A 83 -2.72 -3.10 -14.79
C TRP A 83 -2.47 -1.77 -14.08
N ILE A 84 -1.74 -1.77 -12.97
CA ILE A 84 -1.40 -0.56 -12.19
C ILE A 84 -0.61 0.44 -13.04
N ARG A 85 0.38 -0.01 -13.82
CA ARG A 85 1.14 0.88 -14.70
C ARG A 85 0.25 1.55 -15.75
N ARG A 86 -0.62 0.79 -16.40
CA ARG A 86 -1.57 1.34 -17.38
C ARG A 86 -2.55 2.32 -16.73
N TRP A 87 -3.12 1.93 -15.59
CA TRP A 87 -4.04 2.78 -14.83
C TRP A 87 -3.37 4.09 -14.40
N THR A 88 -2.18 4.01 -13.81
CA THR A 88 -1.40 5.18 -13.39
C THR A 88 -1.07 6.09 -14.57
N ASN A 89 -0.67 5.52 -15.70
CA ASN A 89 -0.42 6.30 -16.92
C ASN A 89 -1.67 7.06 -17.36
N THR A 90 -2.81 6.38 -17.44
CA THR A 90 -4.10 7.02 -17.78
C THR A 90 -4.46 8.14 -16.80
N CYS A 91 -4.26 7.91 -15.49
CA CYS A 91 -4.50 8.95 -14.48
C CYS A 91 -3.62 10.18 -14.68
N LEU A 92 -2.34 9.98 -15.00
CA LEU A 92 -1.39 11.09 -15.25
C LEU A 92 -1.74 11.84 -16.54
N GLU A 93 -2.15 11.15 -17.60
CA GLU A 93 -2.61 11.78 -18.84
C GLU A 93 -3.87 12.62 -18.61
N VAL A 94 -4.85 12.08 -17.88
CA VAL A 94 -6.08 12.81 -17.52
C VAL A 94 -5.75 14.02 -16.63
N TYR A 95 -4.89 13.83 -15.63
CA TYR A 95 -4.45 14.93 -14.77
C TYR A 95 -3.77 16.04 -15.56
N GLY A 96 -2.85 15.69 -16.46
CA GLY A 96 -2.19 16.67 -17.33
C GLY A 96 -3.17 17.44 -18.22
N ALA A 97 -4.13 16.72 -18.82
CA ALA A 97 -5.17 17.35 -19.64
C ALA A 97 -6.10 18.28 -18.81
N LEU A 98 -6.41 17.92 -17.58
CA LEU A 98 -7.18 18.78 -16.66
C LEU A 98 -6.37 19.99 -16.21
N ALA A 99 -5.10 19.82 -15.90
CA ALA A 99 -4.22 20.92 -15.52
C ALA A 99 -4.10 21.99 -16.63
N GLU A 100 -4.08 21.54 -17.88
CA GLU A 100 -4.01 22.44 -19.05
C GLU A 100 -5.36 23.09 -19.38
N LYS A 101 -6.45 22.31 -19.38
CA LYS A 101 -7.75 22.75 -19.94
C LYS A 101 -8.74 23.21 -18.89
N ARG A 102 -8.62 22.73 -17.68
CA ARG A 102 -9.57 22.95 -16.58
C ARG A 102 -8.87 23.08 -15.22
N PRO A 103 -7.88 24.00 -15.08
CA PRO A 103 -7.13 24.16 -13.82
C PRO A 103 -8.04 24.48 -12.63
N GLU A 104 -9.16 25.18 -12.85
CA GLU A 104 -10.15 25.48 -11.81
C GLU A 104 -10.80 24.23 -11.19
N PHE A 105 -10.83 23.11 -11.94
CA PHE A 105 -11.30 21.84 -11.40
C PHE A 105 -10.28 21.24 -10.42
N LEU A 106 -9.00 21.33 -10.73
CA LEU A 106 -7.95 20.81 -9.86
C LEU A 106 -7.80 21.64 -8.59
N ALA A 107 -7.97 22.96 -8.67
CA ALA A 107 -7.88 23.87 -7.52
C ALA A 107 -8.88 23.54 -6.39
N GLN A 108 -9.93 22.77 -6.67
CA GLN A 108 -10.87 22.28 -5.64
C GLN A 108 -10.24 21.26 -4.68
N PHE A 109 -9.12 20.65 -5.03
CA PHE A 109 -8.42 19.64 -4.25
C PHE A 109 -7.16 20.17 -3.56
N ASP A 110 -6.81 21.42 -3.78
CA ASP A 110 -5.72 22.12 -3.10
C ASP A 110 -6.25 22.58 -1.72
N ALA A 111 -6.04 21.73 -0.69
CA ALA A 111 -6.43 22.00 0.69
C ALA A 111 -5.24 22.44 1.54
#